data_f95cec6ab3b0a25abcc7a01e108991c4
#
_entry.id   f95cec6ab3b0a25abcc7a01e108991c4
#
_cell.length_a   1.000
_cell.length_b   1.000
_cell.length_c   1.000
_cell.angle_alpha   90.00
_cell.angle_beta   90.00
_cell.angle_gamma   90.00
#
_symmetry.space_group_name_H-M   'P 1'
#
loop_
_entity.id
_entity.type
_entity.pdbx_description
1 polymer ?
#
loop_
_entity_poly.entity_id
_entity_poly.type
_entity_poly.pdbx_seq_one_letter_code
_entity_poly.pdbx_strand_id
1 'polypeptide(L)'
;STLAERIRGIFRYRQGKYDSQTIAQQVGLFPMTKSGASINENSALAISTVYACVYKIASTIAALGLEIYVKNGRNVDVANVHPARTLVTEKPNEAQTPYEFWETIVASALMYGMGYAIIERDDRGYCNKLIYVHFTDVELKQVKDERVYVIKDYGVVRPENILEICNLFRMSPIRLHRENLGLAKSAQD
;
A
#
# COMPACT_ATOMS: atom_id res chain seq x y z
N SER A 1 -14.97 -29.42 8.91
CA SER A 1 -15.43 -28.25 8.14
C SER A 1 -14.25 -27.66 7.39
N THR A 2 -14.37 -27.55 6.07
CA THR A 2 -13.32 -27.03 5.21
C THR A 2 -13.08 -25.53 5.46
N LEU A 3 -11.87 -25.05 5.18
CA LEU A 3 -11.51 -23.62 5.31
C LEU A 3 -12.54 -22.72 4.59
N ALA A 4 -13.08 -23.20 3.45
CA ALA A 4 -14.12 -22.51 2.69
C ALA A 4 -15.45 -22.35 3.46
N GLU A 5 -15.83 -23.32 4.28
CA GLU A 5 -17.06 -23.22 5.11
C GLU A 5 -16.87 -22.28 6.30
N ARG A 6 -15.66 -22.25 6.88
CA ARG A 6 -15.30 -21.29 7.94
C ARG A 6 -15.28 -19.86 7.40
N ILE A 7 -14.79 -19.65 6.18
CA ILE A 7 -14.77 -18.35 5.49
C ILE A 7 -16.22 -17.90 5.16
N ARG A 8 -17.10 -18.79 4.66
CA ARG A 8 -18.52 -18.47 4.42
C ARG A 8 -19.27 -18.09 5.71
N GLY A 9 -18.92 -18.69 6.86
CA GLY A 9 -19.45 -18.30 8.16
C GLY A 9 -19.06 -16.89 8.58
N ILE A 10 -17.84 -16.43 8.23
CA ILE A 10 -17.33 -15.08 8.49
C ILE A 10 -18.10 -14.04 7.65
N PHE A 11 -18.44 -14.36 6.40
CA PHE A 11 -19.20 -13.46 5.51
C PHE A 11 -20.66 -13.25 5.92
N ARG A 12 -21.26 -14.18 6.69
CA ARG A 12 -22.65 -14.02 7.20
C ARG A 12 -22.76 -13.12 8.43
N TYR A 13 -21.65 -12.81 9.11
CA TYR A 13 -21.69 -12.04 10.34
C TYR A 13 -21.16 -10.64 10.11
N ARG A 14 -22.04 -9.77 9.75
CA ARG A 14 -21.98 -8.31 9.80
C ARG A 14 -22.18 -7.56 8.47
N GLN A 15 -23.37 -7.69 7.91
CA GLN A 15 -24.00 -6.53 7.26
C GLN A 15 -24.45 -5.57 8.39
N GLY A 16 -23.52 -4.95 9.06
CA GLY A 16 -23.71 -3.97 10.11
C GLY A 16 -23.12 -2.64 9.67
N LYS A 17 -23.97 -1.79 9.07
CA LYS A 17 -23.90 -0.33 9.10
C LYS A 17 -22.57 0.37 8.75
N TYR A 18 -21.88 -0.05 7.70
CA TYR A 18 -21.03 0.87 6.96
C TYR A 18 -21.52 0.86 5.52
N ASP A 19 -22.58 1.62 5.27
CA ASP A 19 -23.03 1.94 3.94
C ASP A 19 -21.92 2.72 3.23
N SER A 20 -21.66 2.36 1.99
CA SER A 20 -20.67 3.04 1.13
C SER A 20 -20.88 4.56 1.08
N GLN A 21 -22.11 5.03 1.29
CA GLN A 21 -22.43 6.46 1.42
C GLN A 21 -21.94 7.06 2.76
N THR A 22 -21.96 6.32 3.85
CA THR A 22 -21.50 6.81 5.16
C THR A 22 -19.97 6.90 5.19
N ILE A 23 -19.27 5.95 4.56
CA ILE A 23 -17.82 6.03 4.37
C ILE A 23 -17.48 7.18 3.42
N ALA A 24 -18.25 7.35 2.35
CA ALA A 24 -18.11 8.45 1.40
C ALA A 24 -18.28 9.82 2.04
N GLN A 25 -19.18 9.96 3.01
CA GLN A 25 -19.40 11.21 3.76
C GLN A 25 -18.36 11.42 4.86
N GLN A 26 -17.94 10.39 5.58
CA GLN A 26 -16.90 10.50 6.61
C GLN A 26 -15.49 10.67 6.03
N VAL A 27 -15.22 10.14 4.85
CA VAL A 27 -13.92 10.29 4.15
C VAL A 27 -13.91 11.52 3.24
N GLY A 28 -14.99 12.31 3.19
CA GLY A 28 -15.06 13.54 2.42
C GLY A 28 -14.82 13.28 0.93
N LEU A 29 -15.56 12.34 0.34
CA LEU A 29 -15.55 12.14 -1.11
C LEU A 29 -16.06 13.42 -1.77
N PHE A 30 -15.09 14.21 -2.19
CA PHE A 30 -15.18 15.30 -3.15
C PHE A 30 -16.02 16.55 -2.78
N PRO A 31 -15.74 17.27 -1.69
CA PRO A 31 -16.02 18.69 -1.73
C PRO A 31 -15.04 19.31 -2.74
N MET A 32 -15.57 20.07 -3.69
CA MET A 32 -14.76 20.96 -4.51
C MET A 32 -13.97 21.87 -3.57
N THR A 33 -12.72 22.17 -3.92
CA THR A 33 -11.92 23.16 -3.18
C THR A 33 -12.57 24.54 -3.32
N LYS A 34 -12.21 25.48 -2.47
CA LYS A 34 -12.68 26.88 -2.55
C LYS A 34 -12.37 27.52 -3.91
N SER A 35 -11.35 27.06 -4.59
CA SER A 35 -11.03 27.46 -5.97
C SER A 35 -11.90 26.80 -7.04
N GLY A 36 -12.84 25.91 -6.67
CA GLY A 36 -13.67 25.17 -7.61
C GLY A 36 -13.01 23.95 -8.25
N ALA A 37 -11.73 23.71 -7.99
CA ALA A 37 -11.00 22.57 -8.57
C ALA A 37 -11.27 21.28 -7.79
N SER A 38 -11.52 20.18 -8.51
CA SER A 38 -11.58 18.84 -7.92
C SER A 38 -10.17 18.28 -7.80
N ILE A 39 -9.73 18.02 -6.56
CA ILE A 39 -8.42 17.45 -6.28
C ILE A 39 -8.57 16.04 -5.71
N ASN A 40 -8.01 15.09 -6.43
CA ASN A 40 -7.78 13.71 -6.02
C ASN A 40 -6.32 13.33 -6.30
N GLU A 41 -5.93 12.12 -5.96
CA GLU A 41 -4.55 11.66 -6.12
C GLU A 41 -4.08 11.74 -7.59
N ASN A 42 -4.94 11.40 -8.53
CA ASN A 42 -4.60 11.45 -9.97
C ASN A 42 -4.49 12.88 -10.49
N SER A 43 -5.43 13.77 -10.11
CA SER A 43 -5.37 15.18 -10.51
C SER A 43 -4.24 15.95 -9.83
N ALA A 44 -3.82 15.53 -8.62
CA ALA A 44 -2.68 16.11 -7.93
C ALA A 44 -1.36 15.78 -8.63
N LEU A 45 -1.21 14.60 -9.23
CA LEU A 45 -0.02 14.25 -10.03
C LEU A 45 0.14 15.10 -11.28
N ALA A 46 -0.96 15.68 -11.80
CA ALA A 46 -0.87 16.64 -12.91
C ALA A 46 -0.19 17.94 -12.50
N ILE A 47 -0.09 18.24 -11.19
CA ILE A 47 0.67 19.36 -10.68
C ILE A 47 2.15 18.97 -10.69
N SER A 48 2.95 19.62 -11.53
CA SER A 48 4.34 19.29 -11.78
C SER A 48 5.20 19.17 -10.53
N THR A 49 4.97 20.05 -9.56
CA THR A 49 5.68 20.04 -8.26
C THR A 49 5.36 18.78 -7.44
N VAL A 50 4.11 18.37 -7.39
CA VAL A 50 3.70 17.15 -6.66
C VAL A 50 4.33 15.92 -7.29
N TYR A 51 4.24 15.83 -8.62
CA TYR A 51 4.89 14.74 -9.37
C TYR A 51 6.40 14.69 -9.09
N ALA A 52 7.10 15.83 -9.20
CA ALA A 52 8.53 15.91 -8.96
C ALA A 52 8.91 15.47 -7.53
N CYS A 53 8.15 15.86 -6.52
CA CYS A 53 8.37 15.46 -5.14
C CYS A 53 8.19 13.95 -4.95
N VAL A 54 7.06 13.38 -5.39
CA VAL A 54 6.78 11.96 -5.29
C VAL A 54 7.84 11.14 -6.02
N TYR A 55 8.13 11.51 -7.28
CA TYR A 55 9.14 10.84 -8.09
C TYR A 55 10.51 10.90 -7.41
N LYS A 56 10.96 12.08 -6.98
CA LYS A 56 12.28 12.24 -6.37
C LYS A 56 12.44 11.41 -5.09
N ILE A 57 11.42 11.37 -4.22
CA ILE A 57 11.47 10.60 -2.98
C ILE A 57 11.45 9.11 -3.29
N ALA A 58 10.50 8.65 -4.11
CA ALA A 58 10.34 7.23 -4.43
C ALA A 58 11.58 6.67 -5.14
N SER A 59 12.08 7.36 -6.16
CA SER A 59 13.28 6.95 -6.90
C SER A 59 14.54 6.95 -6.03
N THR A 60 14.68 7.92 -5.13
CA THR A 60 15.82 7.95 -4.21
C THR A 60 15.80 6.78 -3.25
N ILE A 61 14.65 6.47 -2.64
CA ILE A 61 14.50 5.32 -1.72
C ILE A 61 14.74 4.01 -2.47
N ALA A 62 14.17 3.86 -3.67
CA ALA A 62 14.37 2.66 -4.49
C ALA A 62 15.85 2.44 -4.88
N ALA A 63 16.59 3.52 -5.11
CA ALA A 63 18.01 3.47 -5.46
C ALA A 63 18.96 3.16 -4.28
N LEU A 64 18.51 3.35 -3.03
CA LEU A 64 19.35 3.06 -1.85
C LEU A 64 19.64 1.56 -1.69
N GLY A 65 18.82 0.70 -2.31
CA GLY A 65 18.89 -0.73 -2.09
C GLY A 65 18.41 -1.13 -0.70
N LEU A 66 17.86 -2.33 -0.60
CA LEU A 66 17.40 -2.89 0.66
C LEU A 66 18.23 -4.11 1.02
N GLU A 67 18.53 -4.28 2.29
CA GLU A 67 19.24 -5.43 2.83
C GLU A 67 18.45 -6.05 3.98
N ILE A 68 18.59 -7.36 4.13
CA ILE A 68 18.00 -8.08 5.27
C ILE A 68 19.09 -8.29 6.31
N TYR A 69 18.76 -7.96 7.57
CA TYR A 69 19.65 -8.13 8.70
C TYR A 69 19.09 -9.15 9.69
N VAL A 70 19.97 -9.91 10.29
CA VAL A 70 19.67 -10.81 11.40
C VAL A 70 20.29 -10.25 12.68
N LYS A 71 19.50 -10.17 13.74
CA LYS A 71 19.96 -9.76 15.04
C LYS A 71 20.41 -10.96 15.87
N ASN A 72 21.71 -11.04 16.16
CA ASN A 72 22.32 -12.05 17.02
C ASN A 72 22.75 -11.42 18.34
N GLY A 73 21.85 -11.46 19.33
CA GLY A 73 22.08 -10.79 20.62
C GLY A 73 22.20 -9.27 20.47
N ARG A 74 23.41 -8.72 20.65
CA ARG A 74 23.71 -7.28 20.47
C ARG A 74 24.24 -6.94 19.09
N ASN A 75 24.62 -7.93 18.30
CA ASN A 75 25.18 -7.74 16.95
C ASN A 75 24.06 -7.78 15.91
N VAL A 76 24.29 -7.06 14.83
CA VAL A 76 23.40 -7.03 13.64
C VAL A 76 24.26 -7.36 12.44
N ASP A 77 23.98 -8.51 11.82
CA ASP A 77 24.74 -9.03 10.69
C ASP A 77 23.86 -9.08 9.43
N VAL A 78 24.45 -8.87 8.27
CA VAL A 78 23.73 -9.02 6.99
C VAL A 78 23.34 -10.48 6.80
N ALA A 79 22.06 -10.72 6.54
CA ALA A 79 21.50 -12.06 6.37
C ALA A 79 21.72 -12.58 4.95
N ASN A 80 22.96 -12.88 4.57
CA ASN A 80 23.32 -13.30 3.21
C ASN A 80 22.62 -14.57 2.72
N VAL A 81 22.19 -15.43 3.64
CA VAL A 81 21.58 -16.74 3.34
C VAL A 81 20.05 -16.74 3.55
N HIS A 82 19.46 -15.57 3.85
CA HIS A 82 18.02 -15.50 4.09
C HIS A 82 17.21 -15.71 2.81
N PRO A 83 16.21 -16.62 2.77
CA PRO A 83 15.45 -16.92 1.54
C PRO A 83 14.77 -15.71 0.89
N ALA A 84 14.33 -14.73 1.68
CA ALA A 84 13.70 -13.52 1.16
C ALA A 84 14.71 -12.50 0.60
N ARG A 85 16.04 -12.73 0.74
CA ARG A 85 17.03 -11.75 0.29
C ARG A 85 16.93 -11.52 -1.21
N THR A 86 16.89 -12.57 -1.99
CA THR A 86 16.76 -12.51 -3.46
C THR A 86 15.52 -11.71 -3.89
N LEU A 87 14.38 -11.85 -3.20
CA LEU A 87 13.17 -11.08 -3.51
C LEU A 87 13.33 -9.59 -3.25
N VAL A 88 14.04 -9.25 -2.19
CA VAL A 88 14.22 -7.86 -1.79
C VAL A 88 15.29 -7.16 -2.63
N THR A 89 16.39 -7.86 -2.97
CA THR A 89 17.59 -7.26 -3.58
C THR A 89 17.76 -7.54 -5.06
N GLU A 90 17.21 -8.64 -5.59
CA GLU A 90 17.53 -9.11 -6.94
C GLU A 90 16.29 -9.24 -7.84
N LYS A 91 15.23 -9.92 -7.37
CA LYS A 91 14.07 -10.26 -8.20
C LYS A 91 12.80 -10.39 -7.36
N PRO A 92 12.03 -9.31 -7.15
CA PRO A 92 10.78 -9.37 -6.39
C PRO A 92 9.71 -10.23 -7.08
N ASN A 93 9.63 -10.18 -8.42
CA ASN A 93 8.72 -10.97 -9.25
C ASN A 93 9.26 -11.08 -10.68
N GLU A 94 8.50 -11.75 -11.56
CA GLU A 94 8.92 -11.98 -12.96
C GLU A 94 8.85 -10.71 -13.83
N ALA A 95 8.05 -9.72 -13.44
CA ALA A 95 7.73 -8.56 -14.26
C ALA A 95 8.50 -7.29 -13.90
N GLN A 96 9.06 -7.21 -12.69
CA GLN A 96 9.65 -5.99 -12.16
C GLN A 96 11.07 -6.23 -11.62
N THR A 97 11.94 -5.27 -11.85
CA THR A 97 13.20 -5.15 -11.14
C THR A 97 12.98 -4.72 -9.68
N PRO A 98 13.93 -4.93 -8.77
CA PRO A 98 13.83 -4.42 -7.39
C PRO A 98 13.60 -2.91 -7.35
N TYR A 99 14.29 -2.17 -8.19
CA TYR A 99 14.12 -0.72 -8.28
C TYR A 99 12.69 -0.33 -8.63
N GLU A 100 12.11 -0.89 -9.69
CA GLU A 100 10.74 -0.61 -10.13
C GLU A 100 9.70 -1.01 -9.08
N PHE A 101 9.91 -2.14 -8.42
CA PHE A 101 9.01 -2.60 -7.37
C PHE A 101 9.02 -1.65 -6.16
N TRP A 102 10.21 -1.30 -5.66
CA TRP A 102 10.33 -0.41 -4.50
C TRP A 102 9.90 1.02 -4.82
N GLU A 103 10.20 1.52 -6.01
CA GLU A 103 9.69 2.82 -6.47
C GLU A 103 8.17 2.85 -6.49
N THR A 104 7.52 1.81 -7.03
CA THR A 104 6.05 1.70 -7.10
C THR A 104 5.41 1.67 -5.72
N ILE A 105 5.92 0.84 -4.79
CA ILE A 105 5.30 0.71 -3.47
C ILE A 105 5.51 1.95 -2.60
N VAL A 106 6.67 2.62 -2.71
CA VAL A 106 6.95 3.88 -2.03
C VAL A 106 6.11 5.01 -2.60
N ALA A 107 5.99 5.11 -3.93
CA ALA A 107 5.11 6.08 -4.57
C ALA A 107 3.66 5.91 -4.12
N SER A 108 3.17 4.66 -4.02
CA SER A 108 1.85 4.36 -3.46
C SER A 108 1.70 4.86 -2.02
N ALA A 109 2.69 4.61 -1.17
CA ALA A 109 2.68 5.08 0.22
C ALA A 109 2.69 6.62 0.32
N LEU A 110 3.40 7.30 -0.57
CA LEU A 110 3.42 8.78 -0.64
C LEU A 110 2.09 9.35 -1.12
N MET A 111 1.48 8.72 -2.13
CA MET A 111 0.25 9.22 -2.74
C MET A 111 -0.99 8.93 -1.89
N TYR A 112 -1.13 7.68 -1.45
CA TYR A 112 -2.34 7.17 -0.79
C TYR A 112 -2.20 7.02 0.72
N GLY A 113 -0.99 7.17 1.24
CA GLY A 113 -0.67 6.94 2.65
C GLY A 113 -0.16 5.54 2.93
N MET A 114 -0.42 4.59 2.04
CA MET A 114 -0.08 3.17 2.20
C MET A 114 0.25 2.53 0.86
N GLY A 115 1.21 1.63 0.87
CA GLY A 115 1.56 0.75 -0.24
C GLY A 115 1.51 -0.70 0.22
N TYR A 116 0.96 -1.59 -0.61
CA TYR A 116 0.75 -2.99 -0.27
C TYR A 116 1.39 -3.92 -1.29
N ALA A 117 1.93 -5.04 -0.81
CA ALA A 117 2.28 -6.15 -1.67
C ALA A 117 1.95 -7.48 -1.00
N ILE A 118 1.48 -8.44 -1.79
CA ILE A 118 1.26 -9.81 -1.36
C ILE A 118 2.61 -10.54 -1.35
N ILE A 119 2.85 -11.32 -0.31
CA ILE A 119 3.98 -12.22 -0.20
C ILE A 119 3.46 -13.61 -0.59
N GLU A 120 3.68 -14.03 -1.82
CA GLU A 120 3.44 -15.41 -2.22
C GLU A 120 4.51 -16.33 -1.65
N ARG A 121 4.09 -17.50 -1.19
CA ARG A 121 4.98 -18.53 -0.65
C ARG A 121 4.88 -19.78 -1.47
N ASP A 122 5.99 -20.50 -1.54
CA ASP A 122 6.05 -21.83 -2.12
C ASP A 122 5.43 -22.90 -1.18
N ASP A 123 5.35 -24.13 -1.65
CA ASP A 123 4.81 -25.27 -0.88
C ASP A 123 5.60 -25.58 0.40
N ARG A 124 6.84 -25.06 0.52
CA ARG A 124 7.68 -25.16 1.70
C ARG A 124 7.55 -23.99 2.64
N GLY A 125 6.72 -23.00 2.29
CA GLY A 125 6.48 -21.80 3.08
C GLY A 125 7.51 -20.68 2.88
N TYR A 126 8.48 -20.82 1.99
CA TYR A 126 9.45 -19.77 1.66
C TYR A 126 8.81 -18.70 0.78
N CYS A 127 9.21 -17.44 0.99
CA CYS A 127 8.77 -16.34 0.13
C CYS A 127 9.27 -16.58 -1.30
N ASN A 128 8.35 -16.58 -2.26
CA ASN A 128 8.63 -16.86 -3.68
C ASN A 128 8.46 -15.62 -4.55
N LYS A 129 7.47 -14.77 -4.26
CA LYS A 129 7.22 -13.54 -5.02
C LYS A 129 6.66 -12.44 -4.13
N LEU A 130 6.92 -11.19 -4.54
CA LEU A 130 6.28 -9.99 -4.03
C LEU A 130 5.42 -9.39 -5.14
N ILE A 131 4.11 -9.30 -4.92
CA ILE A 131 3.16 -8.78 -5.92
C ILE A 131 2.55 -7.50 -5.40
N TYR A 132 2.85 -6.38 -6.04
CA TYR A 132 2.26 -5.09 -5.71
C TYR A 132 0.73 -5.15 -5.87
N VAL A 133 0.02 -4.58 -4.92
CA VAL A 133 -1.45 -4.43 -4.95
C VAL A 133 -1.80 -2.96 -4.79
N HIS A 134 -2.66 -2.48 -5.67
CA HIS A 134 -3.09 -1.09 -5.60
C HIS A 134 -3.91 -0.85 -4.32
N PHE A 135 -3.74 0.30 -3.70
CA PHE A 135 -4.39 0.68 -2.45
C PHE A 135 -5.93 0.50 -2.48
N THR A 136 -6.58 0.81 -3.62
CA THR A 136 -8.04 0.70 -3.76
C THR A 136 -8.56 -0.73 -3.76
N ASP A 137 -7.69 -1.70 -4.01
CA ASP A 137 -8.04 -3.12 -4.09
C ASP A 137 -7.85 -3.84 -2.75
N VAL A 138 -7.43 -3.10 -1.72
CA VAL A 138 -7.17 -3.63 -0.36
C VAL A 138 -8.19 -3.07 0.62
N GLU A 139 -8.95 -3.93 1.25
CA GLU A 139 -9.86 -3.61 2.35
C GLU A 139 -9.34 -4.23 3.65
N LEU A 140 -9.16 -3.41 4.67
CA LEU A 140 -8.78 -3.85 6.01
C LEU A 140 -10.03 -4.26 6.79
N LYS A 141 -10.03 -5.49 7.31
CA LYS A 141 -11.09 -6.00 8.20
C LYS A 141 -10.51 -6.49 9.51
N GLN A 142 -11.24 -6.33 10.57
CA GLN A 142 -10.93 -6.91 11.87
C GLN A 142 -11.86 -8.09 12.13
N VAL A 143 -11.28 -9.27 12.33
CA VAL A 143 -12.02 -10.51 12.61
C VAL A 143 -11.47 -11.09 13.89
N LYS A 144 -12.30 -11.17 14.96
CA LYS A 144 -11.91 -11.72 16.26
C LYS A 144 -10.56 -11.20 16.77
N ASP A 145 -10.39 -9.88 16.82
CA ASP A 145 -9.19 -9.17 17.22
C ASP A 145 -7.95 -9.33 16.32
N GLU A 146 -8.05 -10.09 15.23
CA GLU A 146 -7.02 -10.19 14.22
C GLU A 146 -7.31 -9.27 13.02
N ARG A 147 -6.29 -8.56 12.54
CA ARG A 147 -6.35 -7.84 11.27
C ARG A 147 -6.30 -8.84 10.12
N VAL A 148 -7.19 -8.68 9.15
CA VAL A 148 -7.13 -9.41 7.88
C VAL A 148 -7.26 -8.43 6.72
N TYR A 149 -6.61 -8.75 5.63
CA TYR A 149 -6.67 -7.97 4.39
C TYR A 149 -7.56 -8.70 3.40
N VAL A 150 -8.59 -8.02 2.91
CA VAL A 150 -9.41 -8.55 1.81
C VAL A 150 -8.93 -7.86 0.55
N ILE A 151 -8.36 -8.64 -0.36
CA ILE A 151 -7.75 -8.14 -1.58
C ILE A 151 -8.59 -8.61 -2.76
N LYS A 152 -8.94 -7.67 -3.65
CA LYS A 152 -9.66 -7.98 -4.87
C LYS A 152 -8.88 -9.05 -5.64
N ASP A 153 -9.60 -10.03 -6.19
CA ASP A 153 -9.09 -11.17 -6.95
C ASP A 153 -8.24 -12.20 -6.16
N TYR A 154 -7.75 -11.86 -4.96
CA TYR A 154 -6.98 -12.77 -4.08
C TYR A 154 -7.79 -13.27 -2.87
N GLY A 155 -8.87 -12.57 -2.51
CA GLY A 155 -9.67 -12.91 -1.32
C GLY A 155 -9.02 -12.47 -0.01
N VAL A 156 -9.15 -13.30 1.04
CA VAL A 156 -8.66 -12.97 2.39
C VAL A 156 -7.19 -13.36 2.53
N VAL A 157 -6.35 -12.37 2.80
CA VAL A 157 -4.91 -12.54 3.02
C VAL A 157 -4.59 -12.23 4.49
N ARG A 158 -3.78 -13.10 5.10
CA ARG A 158 -3.33 -12.93 6.48
C ARG A 158 -2.21 -11.90 6.58
N PRO A 159 -2.03 -11.25 7.75
CA PRO A 159 -0.98 -10.25 7.95
C PRO A 159 0.44 -10.74 7.63
N GLU A 160 0.76 -12.01 7.91
CA GLU A 160 2.06 -12.60 7.62
C GLU A 160 2.37 -12.74 6.12
N ASN A 161 1.36 -12.62 5.27
CA ASN A 161 1.48 -12.73 3.82
C ASN A 161 1.26 -11.38 3.12
N ILE A 162 1.35 -10.27 3.86
CA ILE A 162 1.29 -8.94 3.29
C ILE A 162 2.49 -8.11 3.74
N LEU A 163 3.08 -7.41 2.78
CA LEU A 163 4.02 -6.33 3.03
C LEU A 163 3.23 -5.02 2.99
N GLU A 164 3.23 -4.32 4.10
CA GLU A 164 2.61 -3.00 4.24
C GLU A 164 3.69 -1.94 4.46
N ILE A 165 3.74 -0.94 3.60
CA ILE A 165 4.56 0.26 3.77
C ILE A 165 3.62 1.44 3.95
N CYS A 166 3.80 2.21 4.98
CA CYS A 166 2.97 3.38 5.24
C CYS A 166 3.83 4.64 5.42
N ASN A 167 3.23 5.78 5.07
CA ASN A 167 3.80 7.07 5.46
C ASN A 167 3.53 7.35 6.96
N LEU A 168 4.08 8.46 7.46
CA LEU A 168 4.02 8.84 8.87
C LEU A 168 2.60 8.84 9.47
N PHE A 169 1.60 9.24 8.69
CA PHE A 169 0.22 9.41 9.17
C PHE A 169 -0.75 8.32 8.69
N ARG A 170 -0.31 7.38 7.86
CA ARG A 170 -1.17 6.39 7.20
C ARG A 170 -2.33 7.04 6.40
N MET A 171 -2.12 8.25 5.94
CA MET A 171 -3.11 9.06 5.24
C MET A 171 -2.49 9.70 4.01
N SER A 172 -3.30 9.89 2.98
CA SER A 172 -2.86 10.61 1.77
C SER A 172 -2.51 12.07 2.12
N PRO A 173 -1.27 12.51 1.89
CA PRO A 173 -0.90 13.92 2.06
C PRO A 173 -1.71 14.83 1.14
N ILE A 174 -2.12 14.33 -0.02
CA ILE A 174 -2.93 15.05 -1.00
C ILE A 174 -4.30 15.38 -0.42
N ARG A 175 -4.92 14.44 0.29
CA ARG A 175 -6.20 14.68 0.97
C ARG A 175 -6.08 15.69 2.11
N LEU A 176 -4.95 15.66 2.84
CA LEU A 176 -4.69 16.62 3.93
C LEU A 176 -4.50 18.05 3.41
N HIS A 177 -3.88 18.22 2.24
CA HIS A 177 -3.53 19.53 1.68
C HIS A 177 -4.35 19.91 0.44
N ARG A 178 -5.55 19.35 0.30
CA ARG A 178 -6.42 19.50 -0.87
C ARG A 178 -6.67 20.97 -1.25
N GLU A 179 -6.93 21.83 -0.30
CA GLU A 179 -7.20 23.25 -0.53
C GLU A 179 -6.01 23.96 -1.18
N ASN A 180 -4.80 23.72 -0.66
CA ASN A 180 -3.57 24.33 -1.20
C ASN A 180 -3.28 23.82 -2.62
N LEU A 181 -3.51 22.52 -2.86
CA LEU A 181 -3.34 21.92 -4.17
C LEU A 181 -4.39 22.42 -5.18
N GLY A 182 -5.63 22.69 -4.71
CA GLY A 182 -6.67 23.30 -5.53
C GLY A 182 -6.30 24.70 -6.02
N LEU A 183 -5.71 25.52 -5.16
CA LEU A 183 -5.18 26.83 -5.53
C LEU A 183 -4.02 26.72 -6.53
N ALA A 184 -3.09 25.78 -6.29
CA ALA A 184 -1.96 25.57 -7.21
C ALA A 184 -2.43 25.10 -8.59
N LYS A 185 -3.42 24.23 -8.67
CA LYS A 185 -4.00 23.75 -9.93
C LYS A 185 -4.66 24.90 -10.71
N SER A 186 -5.53 25.67 -10.05
CA SER A 186 -6.21 26.80 -10.70
C SER A 186 -5.28 27.95 -11.12
N ALA A 187 -4.04 27.96 -10.65
CA ALA A 187 -3.00 28.90 -11.11
C ALA A 187 -2.21 28.39 -12.32
N GLN A 188 -2.33 27.09 -12.67
CA GLN A 188 -1.70 26.49 -13.83
C GLN A 188 -2.63 26.44 -15.06
N ASP A 189 -3.96 26.45 -14.81
CA ASP A 189 -5.00 26.53 -15.84
C ASP A 189 -5.18 28.00 -16.31
#